data_628f13741537409333d6f1e2c8f67d92
#
_entry.id   628f13741537409333d6f1e2c8f67d92
#
_cell.length_a   1.000
_cell.length_b   1.000
_cell.length_c   1.000
_cell.angle_alpha   90.00
_cell.angle_beta   90.00
_cell.angle_gamma   90.00
#
_symmetry.space_group_name_H-M   'P 1'
#
loop_
_entity.id
_entity.type
_entity.pdbx_description
1 polymer ?
#
loop_
_entity_poly.entity_id
_entity_poly.type
_entity_poly.pdbx_seq_one_letter_code
_entity_poly.pdbx_strand_id
1 'polypeptide(L)'
;MLAQLRPALVSLGLFTLLTGVAYPLLVTGVAQAAFPHQANGSVLVDRSGKEMGSALIGQPFTEPRYFWSRPSATGPFAYNAGVSSGSNQGPTNPAL
;
A
#
# COMPACT_ATOMS: atom_id res chain seq x y z
N MET A 1 10.04 -13.52 39.85
CA MET A 1 9.69 -13.77 38.46
C MET A 1 8.17 -13.76 38.25
N LEU A 2 7.41 -14.49 39.05
CA LEU A 2 5.93 -14.49 38.90
C LEU A 2 5.30 -13.12 39.17
N ALA A 3 5.94 -12.29 40.02
CA ALA A 3 5.48 -10.93 40.27
C ALA A 3 5.53 -10.01 39.04
N GLN A 4 6.37 -10.36 38.05
CA GLN A 4 6.51 -9.60 36.80
C GLN A 4 5.52 -10.06 35.73
N LEU A 5 4.91 -11.23 35.89
CA LEU A 5 4.05 -11.84 34.89
C LEU A 5 2.76 -11.03 34.67
N ARG A 6 2.10 -10.63 35.77
CA ARG A 6 0.87 -9.86 35.70
C ARG A 6 1.06 -8.49 35.03
N PRO A 7 2.05 -7.66 35.45
CA PRO A 7 2.29 -6.39 34.74
C PRO A 7 2.67 -6.59 33.27
N ALA A 8 3.43 -7.65 32.94
CA ALA A 8 3.80 -7.93 31.56
C ALA A 8 2.58 -8.26 30.69
N LEU A 9 1.69 -9.13 31.19
CA LEU A 9 0.48 -9.52 30.46
C LEU A 9 -0.51 -8.35 30.32
N VAL A 10 -0.67 -7.56 31.39
CA VAL A 10 -1.54 -6.37 31.36
C VAL A 10 -1.00 -5.34 30.38
N SER A 11 0.31 -5.08 30.40
CA SER A 11 0.94 -4.14 29.45
C SER A 11 0.81 -4.63 28.01
N LEU A 12 1.06 -5.92 27.77
CA LEU A 12 0.90 -6.50 26.43
C LEU A 12 -0.53 -6.35 25.92
N GLY A 13 -1.52 -6.70 26.75
CA GLY A 13 -2.92 -6.59 26.39
C GLY A 13 -3.34 -5.13 26.13
N LEU A 14 -2.93 -4.22 27.02
CA LEU A 14 -3.25 -2.79 26.90
C LEU A 14 -2.67 -2.19 25.64
N PHE A 15 -1.38 -2.41 25.37
CA PHE A 15 -0.73 -1.86 24.18
C PHE A 15 -1.20 -2.54 22.91
N THR A 16 -1.56 -3.82 22.96
CA THR A 16 -2.15 -4.49 21.79
C THR A 16 -3.48 -3.87 21.42
N LEU A 17 -4.35 -3.60 22.40
CA LEU A 17 -5.62 -2.92 22.14
C LEU A 17 -5.40 -1.49 21.65
N LEU A 18 -4.48 -0.77 22.25
CA LEU A 18 -4.23 0.63 21.89
C LEU A 18 -3.66 0.75 20.48
N THR A 19 -2.62 -0.02 20.17
CA THR A 19 -1.89 0.11 18.90
C THR A 19 -2.43 -0.77 17.78
N GLY A 20 -3.12 -1.86 18.11
CA GLY A 20 -3.64 -2.82 17.13
C GLY A 20 -5.12 -2.67 16.83
N VAL A 21 -5.88 -2.04 17.73
CA VAL A 21 -7.34 -1.92 17.56
C VAL A 21 -7.78 -0.45 17.62
N ALA A 22 -7.55 0.24 18.73
CA ALA A 22 -8.08 1.59 18.92
C ALA A 22 -7.50 2.59 17.93
N TYR A 23 -6.18 2.67 17.82
CA TYR A 23 -5.53 3.63 16.94
C TYR A 23 -5.79 3.32 15.45
N PRO A 24 -5.59 2.08 14.97
CA PRO A 24 -5.88 1.77 13.56
C PRO A 24 -7.34 2.02 13.17
N LEU A 25 -8.30 1.69 14.03
CA LEU A 25 -9.71 1.93 13.73
C LEU A 25 -10.06 3.41 13.77
N LEU A 26 -9.45 4.18 14.66
CA LEU A 26 -9.63 5.63 14.69
C LEU A 26 -9.12 6.29 13.42
N VAL A 27 -7.91 5.93 12.98
CA VAL A 27 -7.32 6.45 11.73
C VAL A 27 -8.16 6.04 10.53
N THR A 28 -8.62 4.79 10.49
CA THR A 28 -9.48 4.29 9.42
C THR A 28 -10.78 5.08 9.37
N GLY A 29 -11.42 5.31 10.51
CA GLY A 29 -12.66 6.08 10.58
C GLY A 29 -12.50 7.51 10.10
N VAL A 30 -11.44 8.19 10.53
CA VAL A 30 -11.14 9.56 10.08
C VAL A 30 -10.83 9.58 8.58
N ALA A 31 -10.04 8.64 8.10
CA ALA A 31 -9.67 8.58 6.69
C ALA A 31 -10.89 8.31 5.80
N GLN A 32 -11.76 7.39 6.19
CA GLN A 32 -12.97 7.08 5.42
C GLN A 32 -13.97 8.24 5.43
N ALA A 33 -14.04 9.00 6.52
CA ALA A 33 -14.95 10.13 6.60
C ALA A 33 -14.44 11.36 5.85
N ALA A 34 -13.13 11.66 5.97
CA ALA A 34 -12.53 12.87 5.39
C ALA A 34 -11.97 12.66 3.99
N PHE A 35 -11.42 11.47 3.72
CA PHE A 35 -10.73 11.15 2.46
C PHE A 35 -11.14 9.78 1.92
N PRO A 36 -12.44 9.56 1.61
CA PRO A 36 -12.90 8.22 1.23
C PRO A 36 -12.26 7.69 -0.06
N HIS A 37 -12.01 8.54 -1.02
CA HIS A 37 -11.36 8.14 -2.28
C HIS A 37 -9.94 7.66 -2.03
N GLN A 38 -9.15 8.44 -1.31
CA GLN A 38 -7.77 8.11 -0.98
C GLN A 38 -7.68 6.92 -0.03
N ALA A 39 -8.57 6.85 0.96
CA ALA A 39 -8.57 5.76 1.94
C ALA A 39 -8.86 4.40 1.29
N ASN A 40 -9.62 4.38 0.20
CA ASN A 40 -9.97 3.17 -0.53
C ASN A 40 -9.06 2.90 -1.74
N GLY A 41 -7.88 3.52 -1.78
CA GLY A 41 -6.84 3.20 -2.74
C GLY A 41 -6.81 4.07 -3.98
N SER A 42 -7.53 5.19 -4.00
CA SER A 42 -7.59 6.11 -5.15
C SER A 42 -7.93 5.38 -6.46
N VAL A 43 -8.88 4.47 -6.39
CA VAL A 43 -9.29 3.61 -7.51
C VAL A 43 -9.95 4.44 -8.61
N LEU A 44 -9.53 4.21 -9.84
CA LEU A 44 -10.10 4.84 -11.02
C LEU A 44 -11.13 3.90 -11.65
N VAL A 45 -12.30 4.44 -11.94
CA VAL A 45 -13.39 3.68 -12.60
C VAL A 45 -13.74 4.33 -13.93
N ASP A 46 -14.16 3.51 -14.88
CA ASP A 46 -14.63 4.00 -16.18
C ASP A 46 -16.11 4.42 -16.12
N ARG A 47 -16.68 4.82 -17.27
CA ARG A 47 -18.07 5.25 -17.33
C ARG A 47 -19.07 4.13 -17.00
N SER A 48 -18.68 2.87 -17.17
CA SER A 48 -19.51 1.71 -16.85
C SER A 48 -19.40 1.29 -15.38
N GLY A 49 -18.55 1.94 -14.60
CA GLY A 49 -18.30 1.60 -13.19
C GLY A 49 -17.28 0.51 -12.98
N LYS A 50 -16.60 0.06 -14.03
CA LYS A 50 -15.54 -0.95 -13.92
C LYS A 50 -14.27 -0.33 -13.38
N GLU A 51 -13.64 -0.98 -12.40
CA GLU A 51 -12.36 -0.55 -11.85
C GLU A 51 -11.26 -0.73 -12.89
N MET A 52 -10.54 0.36 -13.20
CA MET A 52 -9.47 0.37 -14.20
C MET A 52 -8.08 0.31 -13.57
N GLY A 53 -7.93 0.79 -12.36
CA GLY A 53 -6.65 0.85 -11.67
C GLY A 53 -6.68 1.89 -10.58
N SER A 54 -5.51 2.26 -10.07
CA SER A 54 -5.37 3.30 -9.05
C SER A 54 -4.53 4.44 -9.57
N ALA A 55 -4.83 5.66 -9.11
CA ALA A 55 -4.02 6.84 -9.42
C ALA A 55 -2.60 6.74 -8.87
N LEU A 56 -2.38 5.87 -7.89
CA LEU A 56 -1.08 5.70 -7.21
C LEU A 56 -0.21 4.60 -7.81
N ILE A 57 -0.73 3.82 -8.75
CA ILE A 57 -0.05 2.66 -9.32
C ILE A 57 0.20 2.90 -10.79
N GLY A 58 1.43 2.60 -11.25
CA GLY A 58 1.79 2.72 -12.65
C GLY A 58 1.06 1.72 -13.53
N GLN A 59 1.04 2.01 -14.83
CA GLN A 59 0.43 1.15 -15.83
C GLN A 59 1.48 0.78 -16.88
N PRO A 60 1.50 -0.48 -17.37
CA PRO A 60 2.44 -0.88 -18.41
C PRO A 60 1.97 -0.37 -19.77
N PHE A 61 2.92 0.18 -20.53
CA PHE A 61 2.72 0.56 -21.92
C PHE A 61 3.82 -0.13 -22.75
N THR A 62 3.44 -0.72 -23.86
CA THR A 62 4.37 -1.48 -24.71
C THR A 62 4.63 -0.83 -26.06
N GLU A 63 3.75 0.04 -26.53
CA GLU A 63 3.91 0.71 -27.82
C GLU A 63 4.83 1.92 -27.73
N PRO A 64 5.76 2.11 -28.69
CA PRO A 64 6.72 3.21 -28.66
C PRO A 64 6.10 4.61 -28.74
N ARG A 65 4.85 4.74 -29.21
CA ARG A 65 4.15 6.03 -29.34
C ARG A 65 3.71 6.63 -28.00
N TYR A 66 3.72 5.82 -26.90
CA TYR A 66 3.31 6.27 -25.59
C TYR A 66 4.52 6.62 -24.72
N PHE A 67 4.32 7.56 -23.80
CA PHE A 67 5.27 7.76 -22.72
C PHE A 67 5.16 6.61 -21.71
N TRP A 68 6.29 6.10 -21.27
CA TRP A 68 6.35 4.95 -20.38
C TRP A 68 6.59 5.40 -18.95
N SER A 69 6.00 4.69 -18.01
CA SER A 69 6.26 4.87 -16.59
C SER A 69 7.64 4.34 -16.23
N ARG A 70 8.05 4.55 -14.97
CA ARG A 70 9.31 4.02 -14.47
C ARG A 70 9.32 2.49 -14.56
N PRO A 71 10.49 1.86 -14.76
CA PRO A 71 10.58 0.40 -14.79
C PRO A 71 10.11 -0.22 -13.49
N SER A 72 9.42 -1.35 -13.58
CA SER A 72 8.90 -2.09 -12.44
C SER A 72 9.61 -3.42 -12.30
N ALA A 73 10.06 -3.74 -11.08
CA ALA A 73 10.69 -5.02 -10.75
C ALA A 73 9.74 -6.02 -10.11
N THR A 74 8.46 -5.70 -10.02
CA THR A 74 7.48 -6.61 -9.42
C THR A 74 7.17 -7.78 -10.34
N GLY A 75 6.82 -8.94 -9.77
CA GLY A 75 6.39 -10.12 -10.50
C GLY A 75 5.05 -10.63 -9.98
N PRO A 76 4.35 -11.45 -10.75
CA PRO A 76 4.65 -11.95 -12.10
C PRO A 76 4.39 -10.93 -13.23
N PHE A 77 3.83 -9.77 -12.91
CA PHE A 77 3.58 -8.71 -13.89
C PHE A 77 4.05 -7.36 -13.34
N ALA A 78 4.26 -6.40 -14.23
CA ALA A 78 4.70 -5.06 -13.87
C ALA A 78 3.64 -4.32 -13.04
N TYR A 79 4.10 -3.50 -12.12
CA TYR A 79 3.24 -2.66 -11.25
C TYR A 79 2.25 -3.47 -10.42
N ASN A 80 2.69 -4.64 -9.96
CA ASN A 80 1.90 -5.50 -9.09
C ASN A 80 1.93 -4.96 -7.65
N ALA A 81 0.83 -4.36 -7.22
CA ALA A 81 0.71 -3.79 -5.89
C ALA A 81 0.67 -4.85 -4.78
N GLY A 82 0.37 -6.10 -5.12
CA GLY A 82 0.39 -7.21 -4.17
C GLY A 82 1.79 -7.70 -3.82
N VAL A 83 2.81 -7.32 -4.61
CA VAL A 83 4.21 -7.72 -4.40
C VAL A 83 5.09 -6.49 -4.54
N SER A 84 5.36 -5.82 -3.43
CA SER A 84 6.20 -4.62 -3.44
C SER A 84 7.68 -5.00 -3.48
N SER A 85 8.40 -4.46 -4.44
CA SER A 85 9.86 -4.63 -4.52
C SER A 85 10.50 -3.51 -5.33
N GLY A 86 11.83 -3.44 -5.30
CA GLY A 86 12.58 -2.45 -6.05
C GLY A 86 13.69 -3.10 -6.87
N SER A 87 13.90 -2.61 -8.09
CA SER A 87 15.00 -3.06 -8.94
C SER A 87 16.36 -2.55 -8.47
N ASN A 88 16.36 -1.42 -7.77
CA ASN A 88 17.58 -0.77 -7.23
C ASN A 88 18.65 -0.52 -8.29
N GLN A 89 18.23 -0.18 -9.50
CA GLN A 89 19.14 0.08 -10.62
C GLN A 89 19.68 1.51 -10.55
N GLY A 90 20.99 1.64 -10.71
CA GLY A 90 21.63 2.95 -10.82
C GLY A 90 21.54 3.51 -12.23
N PRO A 91 21.83 4.81 -12.42
CA PRO A 91 21.71 5.46 -13.72
C PRO A 91 22.68 4.92 -14.79
N THR A 92 23.74 4.24 -14.38
CA THR A 92 24.72 3.65 -15.30
C THR A 92 24.43 2.19 -15.67
N ASN A 93 23.34 1.63 -15.12
CA ASN A 93 22.99 0.24 -15.39
C ASN A 93 22.44 0.10 -16.81
N PRO A 94 23.07 -0.72 -17.68
CA PRO A 94 22.62 -0.87 -19.06
C PRO A 94 21.27 -1.55 -19.21
N ALA A 95 20.74 -2.17 -18.14
CA ALA A 95 19.40 -2.78 -18.15
C ALA A 95 18.28 -1.75 -18.01
N LEU A 96 18.62 -0.50 -17.63
CA LEU A 96 17.61 0.56 -17.40
C LEU A 96 17.07 1.19 -18.70
#